data_51271f0389134e9a0121682ca02befde
#
_entry.id   51271f0389134e9a0121682ca02befde
#
_cell.length_a   1.000
_cell.length_b   1.000
_cell.length_c   1.000
_cell.angle_alpha   90.00
_cell.angle_beta   90.00
_cell.angle_gamma   90.00
#
_symmetry.space_group_name_H-M   'P 1'
#
loop_
_entity.id
_entity.type
_entity.pdbx_description
1 polymer ?
#
loop_
_entity_poly.entity_id
_entity_poly.type
_entity_poly.pdbx_seq_one_letter_code
_entity_poly.pdbx_strand_id
1 'polypeptide(L)'
;YRRYQTYVRNYAGNQPINKICCGPNVDDYEWTKKVMATFFDHCDPKLHGLMDGLSLHYYTLPETEDDWNIKGSATDFTEDIFYQTLKRGYFMEELINRHGAIMDEYDPDKNIGLIVDEWGIWSDVEPGTNPGFLYQQNTMRDALVAGMTLNIFNKHSDRVKMACIAQLINVLQSVMLTDGDKMIKTPTYYVFHMMRHHQGAALLDSSLVGGATVGSGKNELPKVFESVSEDKDGVITVTLTNNSLESSEDVDIMLTNEGDKYSVSEARYIEGAMDAHNTFEAPEVVDEKNFTAFENTQTGVKVTLPAC
;
A
#
# COMPACT_ATOMS: atom_id res chain seq x y z
N TYR A 1 6.64 24.31 -12.44
CA TYR A 1 5.86 24.22 -11.19
C TYR A 1 6.00 25.51 -10.36
N ARG A 2 7.22 25.88 -9.92
CA ARG A 2 7.51 27.02 -9.02
C ARG A 2 6.82 28.32 -9.40
N ARG A 3 6.78 28.68 -10.69
CA ARG A 3 6.09 29.87 -11.18
C ARG A 3 4.56 29.69 -11.16
N TYR A 4 4.06 28.54 -11.58
CA TYR A 4 2.62 28.29 -11.65
C TYR A 4 1.94 28.28 -10.29
N GLN A 5 2.57 27.65 -9.28
CA GLN A 5 1.99 27.54 -7.95
C GLN A 5 1.70 28.92 -7.29
N THR A 6 2.42 29.98 -7.68
CA THR A 6 2.18 31.33 -7.15
C THR A 6 0.86 31.94 -7.62
N TYR A 7 0.29 31.44 -8.72
CA TYR A 7 -1.02 31.85 -9.22
C TYR A 7 -2.17 31.03 -8.63
N VAL A 8 -1.88 29.88 -8.03
CA VAL A 8 -2.87 29.05 -7.35
C VAL A 8 -3.12 29.64 -5.97
N ARG A 9 -4.31 30.22 -5.77
CA ARG A 9 -4.70 30.87 -4.52
C ARG A 9 -5.73 30.04 -3.77
N ASN A 10 -5.63 30.08 -2.46
CA ASN A 10 -6.68 29.56 -1.59
C ASN A 10 -7.84 30.56 -1.52
N TYR A 11 -8.96 30.24 -2.18
CA TYR A 11 -10.15 31.08 -2.18
C TYR A 11 -11.11 30.76 -1.02
N ALA A 12 -11.04 29.56 -0.46
CA ALA A 12 -11.81 29.15 0.70
C ALA A 12 -10.97 29.43 1.96
N GLY A 13 -11.26 30.49 2.68
CA GLY A 13 -10.44 30.95 3.81
C GLY A 13 -10.29 29.95 4.98
N ASN A 14 -11.02 28.84 4.95
CA ASN A 14 -11.01 27.78 5.98
C ASN A 14 -10.41 26.44 5.53
N GLN A 15 -10.06 26.29 4.25
CA GLN A 15 -9.50 25.05 3.70
C GLN A 15 -8.31 25.37 2.80
N PRO A 16 -7.08 25.25 3.29
CA PRO A 16 -5.89 25.46 2.47
C PRO A 16 -5.80 24.39 1.38
N ILE A 17 -5.36 24.80 0.20
CA ILE A 17 -5.07 23.89 -0.92
C ILE A 17 -3.66 23.34 -0.71
N ASN A 18 -3.54 22.04 -0.62
CA ASN A 18 -2.24 21.36 -0.66
C ASN A 18 -1.75 21.30 -2.11
N LYS A 19 -0.51 21.73 -2.33
CA LYS A 19 0.13 21.81 -3.64
C LYS A 19 1.15 20.70 -3.79
N ILE A 20 0.88 19.77 -4.69
CA ILE A 20 1.76 18.63 -4.94
C ILE A 20 2.63 18.92 -6.16
N CYS A 21 3.93 18.84 -6.01
CA CYS A 21 4.89 18.96 -7.09
C CYS A 21 5.07 17.61 -7.78
N CYS A 22 5.21 17.64 -9.11
CA CYS A 22 5.58 16.45 -9.88
C CYS A 22 6.93 15.91 -9.40
N GLY A 23 6.91 14.71 -8.90
CA GLY A 23 8.06 14.01 -8.37
C GLY A 23 8.68 13.01 -9.36
N PRO A 24 9.48 12.07 -8.86
CA PRO A 24 10.17 11.09 -9.67
C PRO A 24 9.22 10.02 -10.20
N ASN A 25 9.66 9.37 -11.27
CA ASN A 25 9.16 8.07 -11.68
C ASN A 25 10.08 7.00 -11.08
N VAL A 26 9.51 6.08 -10.31
CA VAL A 26 10.24 4.97 -9.67
C VAL A 26 11.49 5.48 -8.91
N ASP A 27 12.66 5.04 -9.29
CA ASP A 27 13.97 5.26 -8.63
C ASP A 27 14.79 6.41 -9.22
N ASP A 28 14.14 7.38 -9.87
CA ASP A 28 14.84 8.60 -10.31
C ASP A 28 15.17 9.51 -9.11
N TYR A 29 16.11 9.06 -8.27
CA TYR A 29 16.58 9.76 -7.08
C TYR A 29 17.20 11.12 -7.41
N GLU A 30 17.81 11.24 -8.59
CA GLU A 30 18.37 12.52 -9.05
C GLU A 30 17.29 13.55 -9.33
N TRP A 31 16.13 13.13 -9.80
CA TRP A 31 14.97 14.03 -9.94
C TRP A 31 14.54 14.58 -8.58
N THR A 32 14.36 13.72 -7.57
CA THR A 32 14.00 14.13 -6.21
C THR A 32 15.01 15.13 -5.65
N LYS A 33 16.30 14.81 -5.71
CA LYS A 33 17.37 15.69 -5.26
C LYS A 33 17.35 17.05 -5.97
N LYS A 34 17.18 17.05 -7.29
CA LYS A 34 17.17 18.26 -8.09
C LYS A 34 15.96 19.14 -7.80
N VAL A 35 14.78 18.53 -7.61
CA VAL A 35 13.56 19.26 -7.24
C VAL A 35 13.74 19.89 -5.87
N MET A 36 14.13 19.12 -4.86
CA MET A 36 14.35 19.61 -3.50
C MET A 36 15.39 20.74 -3.48
N ALA A 37 16.57 20.53 -4.06
CA ALA A 37 17.61 21.57 -4.15
C ALA A 37 17.09 22.85 -4.81
N THR A 38 16.38 22.74 -5.94
CA THR A 38 15.84 23.90 -6.66
C THR A 38 14.87 24.71 -5.81
N PHE A 39 14.11 24.04 -4.94
CA PHE A 39 13.17 24.72 -4.05
C PHE A 39 13.85 25.42 -2.89
N PHE A 40 14.84 24.80 -2.25
CA PHE A 40 15.47 25.32 -1.05
C PHE A 40 16.64 26.27 -1.34
N ASP A 41 17.37 26.09 -2.44
CA ASP A 41 18.50 26.96 -2.80
C ASP A 41 18.11 28.37 -3.26
N HIS A 42 16.90 28.52 -3.79
CA HIS A 42 16.47 29.77 -4.46
C HIS A 42 15.24 30.43 -3.88
N CYS A 43 14.67 29.90 -2.81
CA CYS A 43 13.45 30.42 -2.20
C CYS A 43 13.47 30.26 -0.69
N ASP A 44 13.03 31.29 0.01
CA ASP A 44 12.65 31.14 1.41
C ASP A 44 11.31 30.39 1.46
N PRO A 45 11.27 29.13 1.95
CA PRO A 45 10.04 28.35 2.02
C PRO A 45 8.95 29.03 2.84
N LYS A 46 9.34 29.84 3.84
CA LYS A 46 8.41 30.59 4.70
C LYS A 46 7.71 31.71 3.98
N LEU A 47 8.30 32.25 2.91
CA LEU A 47 7.74 33.37 2.17
C LEU A 47 6.85 32.92 0.99
N HIS A 48 6.99 31.72 0.48
CA HIS A 48 6.40 31.36 -0.81
C HIS A 48 5.47 30.15 -0.81
N GLY A 49 5.38 29.35 0.29
CA GLY A 49 4.49 28.19 0.37
C GLY A 49 4.64 27.30 -0.86
N LEU A 50 5.81 26.73 -1.08
CA LEU A 50 6.24 26.24 -2.38
C LEU A 50 5.56 24.95 -2.81
N MET A 51 5.53 23.96 -1.94
CA MET A 51 4.84 22.69 -2.11
C MET A 51 4.56 22.07 -0.75
N ASP A 52 3.47 21.33 -0.69
CA ASP A 52 3.08 20.56 0.50
C ASP A 52 3.41 19.08 0.32
N GLY A 53 3.71 18.67 -0.92
CA GLY A 53 4.10 17.30 -1.23
C GLY A 53 4.85 17.16 -2.54
N LEU A 54 5.60 16.07 -2.65
CA LEU A 54 6.30 15.60 -3.84
C LEU A 54 5.69 14.26 -4.26
N SER A 55 5.23 14.13 -5.52
CA SER A 55 4.61 12.89 -5.98
C SER A 55 5.63 11.78 -6.24
N LEU A 56 5.17 10.52 -6.18
CA LEU A 56 5.93 9.33 -6.56
C LEU A 56 5.00 8.35 -7.26
N HIS A 57 5.42 7.82 -8.42
CA HIS A 57 4.72 6.75 -9.12
C HIS A 57 5.54 5.48 -9.11
N TYR A 58 4.91 4.36 -8.77
CA TYR A 58 5.50 3.04 -8.91
C TYR A 58 4.46 1.98 -9.24
N TYR A 59 4.59 1.35 -10.38
CA TYR A 59 3.80 0.20 -10.79
C TYR A 59 4.58 -1.10 -10.67
N THR A 60 3.99 -2.10 -10.03
CA THR A 60 4.53 -3.45 -9.93
C THR A 60 4.16 -4.23 -11.20
N LEU A 61 5.17 -4.53 -12.04
CA LEU A 61 5.00 -5.36 -13.23
C LEU A 61 5.29 -6.83 -12.87
N PRO A 62 4.36 -7.78 -13.06
CA PRO A 62 4.54 -9.17 -12.62
C PRO A 62 5.72 -9.90 -13.28
N GLU A 63 5.85 -9.86 -14.61
CA GLU A 63 6.83 -10.69 -15.33
C GLU A 63 8.14 -10.00 -15.66
N THR A 64 8.14 -8.69 -15.92
CA THR A 64 9.36 -7.99 -16.36
C THR A 64 9.50 -6.63 -15.69
N GLU A 65 10.75 -6.19 -15.54
CA GLU A 65 11.10 -4.84 -15.09
C GLU A 65 11.46 -3.92 -16.26
N ASP A 66 11.85 -4.51 -17.40
CA ASP A 66 12.52 -3.78 -18.48
C ASP A 66 11.63 -3.56 -19.71
N ASP A 67 10.54 -4.30 -19.86
CA ASP A 67 9.66 -4.20 -21.02
C ASP A 67 8.19 -4.00 -20.65
N TRP A 68 7.74 -2.79 -20.78
CA TRP A 68 6.33 -2.40 -20.54
C TRP A 68 5.31 -3.09 -21.47
N ASN A 69 5.75 -3.79 -22.48
CA ASN A 69 4.88 -4.55 -23.38
C ASN A 69 4.64 -5.98 -22.90
N ILE A 70 5.40 -6.46 -21.91
CA ILE A 70 5.28 -7.81 -21.36
C ILE A 70 5.12 -7.69 -19.86
N LYS A 71 3.88 -7.54 -19.39
CA LYS A 71 3.57 -7.37 -17.96
C LYS A 71 3.17 -8.66 -17.27
N GLY A 72 2.63 -9.59 -18.03
CA GLY A 72 2.12 -10.87 -17.54
C GLY A 72 0.62 -10.86 -17.25
N SER A 73 0.03 -12.06 -17.24
CA SER A 73 -1.41 -12.25 -16.99
C SER A 73 -1.81 -11.83 -15.58
N ALA A 74 -2.99 -11.24 -15.47
CA ALA A 74 -3.59 -10.93 -14.17
C ALA A 74 -4.04 -12.20 -13.41
N THR A 75 -4.45 -13.25 -14.12
CA THR A 75 -5.11 -14.44 -13.54
C THR A 75 -4.41 -15.77 -13.81
N ASP A 76 -3.54 -15.85 -14.82
CA ASP A 76 -2.83 -17.07 -15.19
C ASP A 76 -1.32 -16.87 -14.98
N PHE A 77 -0.81 -17.32 -13.84
CA PHE A 77 0.59 -17.16 -13.45
C PHE A 77 1.05 -18.30 -12.54
N THR A 78 2.36 -18.52 -12.53
CA THR A 78 2.99 -19.55 -11.70
C THR A 78 3.30 -19.03 -10.30
N GLU A 79 3.63 -19.92 -9.37
CA GLU A 79 4.13 -19.56 -8.03
C GLU A 79 5.40 -18.69 -8.09
N ASP A 80 6.31 -18.97 -9.02
CA ASP A 80 7.51 -18.13 -9.21
C ASP A 80 7.15 -16.68 -9.56
N ILE A 81 6.17 -16.48 -10.45
CA ILE A 81 5.66 -15.16 -10.82
C ILE A 81 4.90 -14.52 -9.67
N PHE A 82 4.17 -15.30 -8.88
CA PHE A 82 3.52 -14.80 -7.67
C PHE A 82 4.55 -14.19 -6.71
N TYR A 83 5.57 -14.94 -6.29
CA TYR A 83 6.60 -14.43 -5.38
C TYR A 83 7.46 -13.32 -6.00
N GLN A 84 7.72 -13.39 -7.31
CA GLN A 84 8.37 -12.30 -8.03
C GLN A 84 7.56 -11.00 -7.95
N THR A 85 6.23 -11.09 -8.13
CA THR A 85 5.34 -9.93 -8.04
C THR A 85 5.34 -9.34 -6.63
N LEU A 86 5.22 -10.18 -5.60
CA LEU A 86 5.30 -9.73 -4.21
C LEU A 86 6.64 -9.05 -3.90
N LYS A 87 7.77 -9.66 -4.35
CA LYS A 87 9.10 -9.08 -4.15
C LYS A 87 9.25 -7.71 -4.81
N ARG A 88 8.71 -7.56 -6.01
CA ARG A 88 8.68 -6.27 -6.70
C ARG A 88 7.79 -5.25 -5.99
N GLY A 89 6.61 -5.66 -5.50
CA GLY A 89 5.77 -4.82 -4.65
C GLY A 89 6.51 -4.33 -3.40
N TYR A 90 7.31 -5.19 -2.79
CA TYR A 90 8.14 -4.85 -1.63
C TYR A 90 9.22 -3.79 -1.93
N PHE A 91 9.60 -3.57 -3.18
CA PHE A 91 10.53 -2.50 -3.56
C PHE A 91 10.03 -1.11 -3.17
N MET A 92 8.75 -0.94 -2.94
CA MET A 92 8.16 0.30 -2.40
C MET A 92 8.83 0.75 -1.09
N GLU A 93 9.22 -0.19 -0.23
CA GLU A 93 9.95 0.09 1.01
C GLU A 93 11.30 0.81 0.73
N GLU A 94 12.06 0.31 -0.26
CA GLU A 94 13.32 0.94 -0.65
C GLU A 94 13.08 2.33 -1.27
N LEU A 95 12.06 2.47 -2.13
CA LEU A 95 11.73 3.74 -2.77
C LEU A 95 11.42 4.83 -1.73
N ILE A 96 10.55 4.51 -0.76
CA ILE A 96 10.19 5.45 0.30
C ILE A 96 11.42 5.83 1.14
N ASN A 97 12.21 4.85 1.55
CA ASN A 97 13.42 5.10 2.35
C ASN A 97 14.42 5.98 1.60
N ARG A 98 14.71 5.72 0.33
CA ARG A 98 15.71 6.46 -0.44
C ARG A 98 15.25 7.85 -0.85
N HIS A 99 14.02 7.99 -1.35
CA HIS A 99 13.45 9.32 -1.63
C HIS A 99 13.27 10.12 -0.35
N GLY A 100 12.79 9.49 0.73
CA GLY A 100 12.64 10.10 2.04
C GLY A 100 13.98 10.62 2.59
N ALA A 101 15.04 9.84 2.54
CA ALA A 101 16.37 10.27 2.97
C ALA A 101 16.88 11.50 2.20
N ILE A 102 16.64 11.57 0.88
CA ILE A 102 16.97 12.75 0.09
C ILE A 102 16.12 13.95 0.51
N MET A 103 14.84 13.74 0.75
CA MET A 103 13.95 14.82 1.22
C MET A 103 14.36 15.33 2.59
N ASP A 104 14.81 14.45 3.49
CA ASP A 104 15.25 14.78 4.85
C ASP A 104 16.51 15.68 4.88
N GLU A 105 17.38 15.62 3.83
CA GLU A 105 18.51 16.54 3.68
C GLU A 105 18.06 18.02 3.56
N TYR A 106 16.88 18.28 3.02
CA TYR A 106 16.33 19.62 2.74
C TYR A 106 15.20 20.00 3.69
N ASP A 107 14.41 19.04 4.13
CA ASP A 107 13.22 19.20 4.98
C ASP A 107 13.25 18.17 6.14
N PRO A 108 14.16 18.36 7.12
CA PRO A 108 14.31 17.43 8.25
C PRO A 108 13.08 17.38 9.16
N ASP A 109 12.27 18.43 9.17
CA ASP A 109 11.02 18.50 9.93
C ASP A 109 9.84 17.79 9.23
N LYS A 110 10.07 17.20 8.06
CA LYS A 110 9.08 16.43 7.28
C LYS A 110 7.78 17.19 6.98
N ASN A 111 7.89 18.48 6.70
CA ASN A 111 6.74 19.32 6.34
C ASN A 111 6.24 19.03 4.91
N ILE A 112 7.11 18.56 4.02
CA ILE A 112 6.79 18.18 2.64
C ILE A 112 6.48 16.68 2.61
N GLY A 113 5.23 16.32 2.36
CA GLY A 113 4.83 14.92 2.25
C GLY A 113 5.37 14.23 0.99
N LEU A 114 5.71 12.95 1.09
CA LEU A 114 5.80 12.07 -0.07
C LEU A 114 4.38 11.59 -0.41
N ILE A 115 3.96 11.83 -1.65
CA ILE A 115 2.63 11.53 -2.14
C ILE A 115 2.75 10.43 -3.17
N VAL A 116 2.42 9.19 -2.79
CA VAL A 116 2.43 8.05 -3.71
C VAL A 116 1.10 8.04 -4.45
N ASP A 117 0.96 8.92 -5.42
CA ASP A 117 -0.32 9.21 -6.09
C ASP A 117 -0.65 8.25 -7.23
N GLU A 118 0.28 7.37 -7.63
CA GLU A 118 0.02 6.20 -8.47
C GLU A 118 0.84 4.99 -8.01
N TRP A 119 0.17 3.89 -7.65
CA TRP A 119 0.80 2.62 -7.32
C TRP A 119 -0.16 1.45 -7.55
N GLY A 120 0.37 0.24 -7.59
CA GLY A 120 -0.37 -1.00 -7.74
C GLY A 120 0.24 -1.93 -8.78
N ILE A 121 -0.39 -3.08 -9.00
CA ILE A 121 0.02 -4.02 -10.03
C ILE A 121 -0.51 -3.57 -11.40
N TRP A 122 0.36 -3.62 -12.38
CA TRP A 122 0.00 -3.43 -13.78
C TRP A 122 0.27 -4.70 -14.57
N SER A 123 -0.78 -5.46 -14.84
CA SER A 123 -0.76 -6.66 -15.67
C SER A 123 -1.13 -6.36 -17.13
N ASP A 124 -1.03 -7.35 -18.00
CA ASP A 124 -1.61 -7.28 -19.33
C ASP A 124 -3.14 -7.14 -19.24
N VAL A 125 -3.74 -6.47 -20.22
CA VAL A 125 -5.19 -6.31 -20.25
C VAL A 125 -5.89 -7.64 -20.45
N GLU A 126 -7.09 -7.79 -19.90
CA GLU A 126 -7.89 -8.99 -20.11
C GLU A 126 -8.14 -9.25 -21.59
N PRO A 127 -7.96 -10.51 -22.06
CA PRO A 127 -8.17 -10.88 -23.45
C PRO A 127 -9.55 -10.47 -23.96
N GLY A 128 -9.59 -9.90 -25.16
CA GLY A 128 -10.83 -9.45 -25.80
C GLY A 128 -11.30 -8.06 -25.40
N THR A 129 -10.62 -7.39 -24.48
CA THR A 129 -10.90 -6.00 -24.09
C THR A 129 -10.08 -5.00 -24.91
N ASN A 130 -10.48 -3.73 -24.89
CA ASN A 130 -9.73 -2.67 -25.54
C ASN A 130 -8.46 -2.37 -24.73
N PRO A 131 -7.25 -2.58 -25.29
CA PRO A 131 -6.00 -2.38 -24.54
C PRO A 131 -5.80 -0.95 -24.05
N GLY A 132 -6.39 0.05 -24.67
CA GLY A 132 -6.31 1.45 -24.23
C GLY A 132 -7.08 1.75 -22.95
N PHE A 133 -7.96 0.84 -22.50
CA PHE A 133 -8.72 1.01 -21.27
C PHE A 133 -8.04 0.38 -20.06
N LEU A 134 -6.96 -0.36 -20.25
CA LEU A 134 -6.15 -0.95 -19.18
C LEU A 134 -6.96 -1.81 -18.20
N TYR A 135 -7.99 -2.51 -18.70
CA TYR A 135 -8.82 -3.37 -17.88
C TYR A 135 -8.08 -4.68 -17.58
N GLN A 136 -7.92 -4.99 -16.31
CA GLN A 136 -7.38 -6.25 -15.81
C GLN A 136 -8.20 -6.77 -14.64
N GLN A 137 -8.14 -8.08 -14.37
CA GLN A 137 -8.64 -8.69 -13.15
C GLN A 137 -7.70 -8.45 -11.98
N ASN A 138 -8.24 -8.67 -10.77
CA ASN A 138 -7.50 -8.55 -9.51
C ASN A 138 -7.70 -9.85 -8.71
N THR A 139 -6.59 -10.47 -8.32
CA THR A 139 -6.56 -11.75 -7.61
C THR A 139 -6.12 -11.60 -6.15
N MET A 140 -5.98 -12.71 -5.42
CA MET A 140 -5.36 -12.72 -4.10
C MET A 140 -3.91 -12.21 -4.14
N ARG A 141 -3.15 -12.44 -5.23
CA ARG A 141 -1.83 -11.82 -5.43
C ARG A 141 -1.88 -10.30 -5.31
N ASP A 142 -2.87 -9.67 -5.98
CA ASP A 142 -3.08 -8.22 -5.95
C ASP A 142 -3.46 -7.75 -4.53
N ALA A 143 -4.31 -8.51 -3.84
CA ALA A 143 -4.69 -8.21 -2.46
C ALA A 143 -3.49 -8.26 -1.50
N LEU A 144 -2.60 -9.24 -1.64
CA LEU A 144 -1.40 -9.35 -0.80
C LEU A 144 -0.41 -8.22 -1.08
N VAL A 145 -0.19 -7.86 -2.36
CA VAL A 145 0.62 -6.67 -2.69
C VAL A 145 0.00 -5.41 -2.09
N ALA A 146 -1.32 -5.24 -2.18
CA ALA A 146 -1.98 -4.09 -1.58
C ALA A 146 -1.84 -4.08 -0.05
N GLY A 147 -2.07 -5.21 0.62
CA GLY A 147 -1.97 -5.33 2.08
C GLY A 147 -0.55 -5.05 2.60
N MET A 148 0.45 -5.63 1.96
CA MET A 148 1.86 -5.39 2.25
C MET A 148 2.22 -3.91 2.03
N THR A 149 1.84 -3.33 0.89
CA THR A 149 2.18 -1.95 0.54
C THR A 149 1.51 -0.94 1.46
N LEU A 150 0.25 -1.16 1.83
CA LEU A 150 -0.46 -0.30 2.79
C LEU A 150 0.15 -0.38 4.20
N ASN A 151 0.61 -1.56 4.65
CA ASN A 151 1.37 -1.68 5.90
C ASN A 151 2.68 -0.88 5.84
N ILE A 152 3.40 -0.91 4.70
CA ILE A 152 4.60 -0.09 4.48
C ILE A 152 4.24 1.40 4.56
N PHE A 153 3.19 1.86 3.88
CA PHE A 153 2.78 3.27 3.93
C PHE A 153 2.43 3.73 5.35
N ASN A 154 1.73 2.91 6.11
CA ASN A 154 1.39 3.21 7.50
C ASN A 154 2.66 3.40 8.35
N LYS A 155 3.64 2.51 8.21
CA LYS A 155 4.92 2.59 8.97
C LYS A 155 5.75 3.82 8.58
N HIS A 156 5.58 4.36 7.39
CA HIS A 156 6.24 5.56 6.91
C HIS A 156 5.33 6.81 6.90
N SER A 157 4.26 6.82 7.72
CA SER A 157 3.28 7.92 7.76
C SER A 157 3.86 9.26 8.23
N ASP A 158 5.06 9.28 8.78
CA ASP A 158 5.83 10.47 9.07
C ASP A 158 6.23 11.23 7.79
N ARG A 159 6.46 10.53 6.67
CA ARG A 159 6.82 11.11 5.37
C ARG A 159 5.74 10.87 4.30
N VAL A 160 5.12 9.67 4.23
CA VAL A 160 4.04 9.35 3.29
C VAL A 160 2.73 9.94 3.82
N LYS A 161 2.18 10.95 3.14
CA LYS A 161 0.97 11.65 3.58
C LYS A 161 -0.28 11.29 2.78
N MET A 162 -0.11 10.70 1.61
CA MET A 162 -1.20 10.21 0.78
C MET A 162 -0.70 9.10 -0.14
N ALA A 163 -1.52 8.08 -0.36
CA ALA A 163 -1.27 7.02 -1.31
C ALA A 163 -2.57 6.69 -2.07
N CYS A 164 -2.51 6.71 -3.41
CA CYS A 164 -3.65 6.49 -4.28
C CYS A 164 -3.40 5.27 -5.15
N ILE A 165 -4.14 4.19 -4.90
CA ILE A 165 -4.06 3.03 -5.79
C ILE A 165 -4.58 3.38 -7.19
N ALA A 166 -3.99 2.83 -8.20
CA ALA A 166 -4.43 2.97 -9.57
C ALA A 166 -5.15 1.68 -10.04
N GLN A 167 -6.50 1.73 -10.11
CA GLN A 167 -7.38 2.86 -9.82
C GLN A 167 -8.64 2.40 -9.06
N LEU A 168 -9.65 3.26 -8.98
CA LEU A 168 -10.86 2.92 -8.23
C LEU A 168 -11.75 1.91 -8.98
N ILE A 169 -11.99 2.11 -10.28
CA ILE A 169 -12.96 1.33 -11.08
C ILE A 169 -12.37 0.97 -12.44
N ASN A 170 -12.44 -0.31 -12.81
CA ASN A 170 -12.21 -0.88 -14.15
C ASN A 170 -10.83 -0.66 -14.77
N VAL A 171 -9.89 -0.05 -14.10
CA VAL A 171 -8.58 0.30 -14.65
C VAL A 171 -7.48 -0.19 -13.74
N LEU A 172 -6.52 -0.95 -14.29
CA LEU A 172 -5.37 -1.46 -13.55
C LEU A 172 -5.78 -2.28 -12.31
N GLN A 173 -5.10 -2.15 -11.18
CA GLN A 173 -5.48 -2.78 -9.92
C GLN A 173 -6.69 -2.05 -9.31
N SER A 174 -7.86 -2.26 -9.89
CA SER A 174 -9.07 -1.56 -9.46
C SER A 174 -9.68 -2.15 -8.19
N VAL A 175 -10.24 -1.27 -7.39
CA VAL A 175 -10.94 -1.63 -6.15
C VAL A 175 -12.30 -2.28 -6.45
N MET A 176 -12.97 -1.84 -7.51
CA MET A 176 -14.25 -2.37 -7.98
C MET A 176 -14.26 -2.56 -9.49
N LEU A 177 -15.04 -3.53 -9.95
CA LEU A 177 -15.31 -3.73 -11.36
C LEU A 177 -16.80 -3.50 -11.64
N THR A 178 -17.11 -2.87 -12.78
CA THR A 178 -18.48 -2.60 -13.23
C THR A 178 -18.68 -3.03 -14.67
N ASP A 179 -19.87 -3.56 -14.97
CA ASP A 179 -20.33 -3.87 -16.31
C ASP A 179 -21.83 -3.58 -16.42
N GLY A 180 -22.20 -2.55 -17.17
CA GLY A 180 -23.58 -2.08 -17.26
C GLY A 180 -24.12 -1.65 -15.89
N ASP A 181 -25.14 -2.35 -15.41
CA ASP A 181 -25.78 -2.14 -14.10
C ASP A 181 -25.20 -3.01 -12.96
N LYS A 182 -24.19 -3.83 -13.26
CA LYS A 182 -23.55 -4.70 -12.30
C LYS A 182 -22.31 -4.05 -11.70
N MET A 183 -22.02 -4.38 -10.45
CA MET A 183 -20.80 -4.00 -9.75
C MET A 183 -20.34 -5.15 -8.84
N ILE A 184 -19.03 -5.44 -8.86
CA ILE A 184 -18.41 -6.39 -7.95
C ILE A 184 -17.22 -5.74 -7.22
N LYS A 185 -16.96 -6.26 -6.03
CA LYS A 185 -15.77 -5.92 -5.23
C LYS A 185 -14.64 -6.85 -5.64
N THR A 186 -13.44 -6.31 -5.80
CA THR A 186 -12.23 -7.14 -6.01
C THR A 186 -11.63 -7.57 -4.68
N PRO A 187 -10.70 -8.54 -4.63
CA PRO A 187 -9.94 -8.83 -3.41
C PRO A 187 -9.22 -7.59 -2.84
N THR A 188 -8.75 -6.69 -3.69
CA THR A 188 -8.15 -5.40 -3.29
C THR A 188 -9.14 -4.52 -2.51
N TYR A 189 -10.45 -4.54 -2.83
CA TYR A 189 -11.48 -3.80 -2.07
C TYR A 189 -11.48 -4.19 -0.60
N TYR A 190 -11.43 -5.48 -0.31
CA TYR A 190 -11.51 -5.97 1.08
C TYR A 190 -10.28 -5.58 1.89
N VAL A 191 -9.10 -5.52 1.26
CA VAL A 191 -7.90 -5.00 1.90
C VAL A 191 -8.09 -3.55 2.34
N PHE A 192 -8.54 -2.68 1.42
CA PHE A 192 -8.83 -1.28 1.77
C PHE A 192 -9.92 -1.16 2.83
N HIS A 193 -10.95 -2.00 2.76
CA HIS A 193 -12.02 -2.01 3.74
C HIS A 193 -11.53 -2.37 5.15
N MET A 194 -10.70 -3.40 5.28
CA MET A 194 -10.11 -3.79 6.56
C MET A 194 -9.13 -2.74 7.09
N MET A 195 -8.33 -2.13 6.22
CA MET A 195 -7.32 -1.14 6.61
C MET A 195 -7.87 0.27 6.90
N ARG A 196 -9.16 0.53 6.67
CA ARG A 196 -9.79 1.85 6.87
C ARG A 196 -9.62 2.42 8.28
N HIS A 197 -9.45 1.55 9.28
CA HIS A 197 -9.32 1.94 10.68
C HIS A 197 -7.98 2.61 11.03
N HIS A 198 -6.97 2.47 10.17
CA HIS A 198 -5.72 3.24 10.30
C HIS A 198 -5.88 4.71 9.89
N GLN A 199 -6.94 5.04 9.15
CA GLN A 199 -7.13 6.39 8.63
C GLN A 199 -7.42 7.39 9.77
N GLY A 200 -6.56 8.38 9.94
CA GLY A 200 -6.68 9.39 10.98
C GLY A 200 -6.28 8.91 12.38
N ALA A 201 -5.79 7.68 12.51
CA ALA A 201 -5.22 7.13 13.74
C ALA A 201 -3.74 7.51 13.90
N ALA A 202 -3.22 7.41 15.10
CA ALA A 202 -1.80 7.60 15.37
C ALA A 202 -1.03 6.29 15.17
N LEU A 203 0.05 6.33 14.39
CA LEU A 203 0.95 5.17 14.25
C LEU A 203 1.53 4.80 15.61
N LEU A 204 1.48 3.53 15.96
CA LEU A 204 2.22 2.96 17.08
C LEU A 204 3.50 2.29 16.57
N ASP A 205 4.60 2.49 17.28
CA ASP A 205 5.86 1.83 16.95
C ASP A 205 5.71 0.32 17.14
N SER A 206 6.00 -0.43 16.09
CA SER A 206 5.84 -1.88 16.05
C SER A 206 6.97 -2.55 15.27
N SER A 207 7.31 -3.77 15.68
CA SER A 207 8.35 -4.56 15.02
C SER A 207 8.04 -6.05 15.09
N LEU A 208 8.31 -6.76 14.00
CA LEU A 208 8.29 -8.23 13.95
C LEU A 208 9.63 -8.79 14.40
N VAL A 209 9.61 -9.70 15.36
CA VAL A 209 10.80 -10.37 15.89
C VAL A 209 10.78 -11.84 15.46
N GLY A 210 11.87 -12.33 14.87
CA GLY A 210 12.01 -13.72 14.45
C GLY A 210 11.27 -14.09 13.18
N GLY A 211 10.99 -13.12 12.31
CA GLY A 211 10.21 -13.31 11.08
C GLY A 211 10.85 -14.28 10.08
N ALA A 212 10.06 -15.19 9.53
CA ALA A 212 10.44 -16.06 8.41
C ALA A 212 10.41 -15.28 7.07
N THR A 213 11.05 -15.88 6.06
CA THR A 213 10.97 -15.39 4.67
C THR A 213 10.21 -16.41 3.81
N VAL A 214 9.69 -15.93 2.68
CA VAL A 214 9.01 -16.73 1.64
C VAL A 214 9.61 -16.40 0.27
N GLY A 215 9.26 -17.21 -0.73
CA GLY A 215 9.92 -17.14 -2.04
C GLY A 215 11.32 -17.75 -2.00
N SER A 216 12.08 -17.58 -3.05
CA SER A 216 13.43 -18.15 -3.16
C SER A 216 14.37 -17.26 -3.97
N GLY A 217 15.66 -17.30 -3.63
CA GLY A 217 16.70 -16.58 -4.35
C GLY A 217 16.43 -15.07 -4.41
N LYS A 218 16.36 -14.50 -5.60
CA LYS A 218 16.10 -13.06 -5.78
C LYS A 218 14.68 -12.63 -5.39
N ASN A 219 13.76 -13.58 -5.32
CA ASN A 219 12.36 -13.36 -4.99
C ASN A 219 12.06 -13.54 -3.49
N GLU A 220 13.08 -13.72 -2.65
CA GLU A 220 12.91 -13.84 -1.19
C GLU A 220 12.47 -12.51 -0.57
N LEU A 221 11.44 -12.58 0.29
CA LEU A 221 10.90 -11.43 1.01
C LEU A 221 10.37 -11.85 2.38
N PRO A 222 10.13 -10.91 3.32
CA PRO A 222 9.51 -11.22 4.60
C PRO A 222 8.16 -11.93 4.42
N LYS A 223 7.91 -12.96 5.24
CA LYS A 223 6.67 -13.72 5.22
C LYS A 223 5.49 -12.89 5.70
N VAL A 224 5.67 -12.12 6.77
CA VAL A 224 4.62 -11.30 7.38
C VAL A 224 4.98 -9.82 7.32
N PHE A 225 4.00 -8.99 7.00
CA PHE A 225 4.05 -7.54 7.13
C PHE A 225 2.99 -7.09 8.12
N GLU A 226 3.26 -6.01 8.84
CA GLU A 226 2.38 -5.48 9.86
C GLU A 226 2.38 -3.94 9.89
N SER A 227 1.29 -3.38 10.41
CA SER A 227 1.25 -2.03 10.95
C SER A 227 0.26 -1.94 12.10
N VAL A 228 0.51 -1.02 13.04
CA VAL A 228 -0.30 -0.85 14.24
C VAL A 228 -0.60 0.63 14.43
N SER A 229 -1.85 0.94 14.76
CA SER A 229 -2.24 2.32 15.07
C SER A 229 -3.28 2.36 16.18
N GLU A 230 -3.38 3.52 16.83
CA GLU A 230 -4.39 3.81 17.85
C GLU A 230 -5.24 4.99 17.42
N ASP A 231 -6.55 4.83 17.45
CA ASP A 231 -7.47 5.90 17.15
C ASP A 231 -7.71 6.83 18.37
N LYS A 232 -8.47 7.91 18.16
CA LYS A 232 -8.80 8.90 19.22
C LYS A 232 -9.63 8.32 20.39
N ASP A 233 -10.24 7.15 20.22
CA ASP A 233 -11.06 6.47 21.22
C ASP A 233 -10.26 5.37 21.96
N GLY A 234 -8.96 5.23 21.67
CA GLY A 234 -8.05 4.26 22.26
C GLY A 234 -8.19 2.85 21.67
N VAL A 235 -8.81 2.71 20.51
CA VAL A 235 -8.90 1.42 19.81
C VAL A 235 -7.62 1.18 19.03
N ILE A 236 -6.95 0.08 19.34
CA ILE A 236 -5.74 -0.35 18.64
C ILE A 236 -6.14 -1.22 17.45
N THR A 237 -5.72 -0.82 16.26
CA THR A 237 -5.86 -1.58 15.02
C THR A 237 -4.53 -2.20 14.66
N VAL A 238 -4.53 -3.52 14.46
CA VAL A 238 -3.37 -4.29 13.97
C VAL A 238 -3.75 -4.91 12.64
N THR A 239 -2.98 -4.66 11.60
CA THR A 239 -3.13 -5.33 10.31
C THR A 239 -1.91 -6.19 10.03
N LEU A 240 -2.16 -7.41 9.56
CA LEU A 240 -1.15 -8.42 9.28
C LEU A 240 -1.38 -8.98 7.88
N THR A 241 -0.31 -9.14 7.10
CA THR A 241 -0.35 -9.79 5.78
C THR A 241 0.60 -10.98 5.79
N ASN A 242 0.08 -12.21 5.60
CA ASN A 242 0.90 -13.41 5.43
C ASN A 242 1.09 -13.70 3.93
N ASN A 243 2.31 -13.59 3.44
CA ASN A 243 2.66 -13.76 2.04
C ASN A 243 2.96 -15.22 1.64
N SER A 244 2.73 -16.19 2.53
CA SER A 244 2.99 -17.60 2.25
C SER A 244 1.82 -18.26 1.55
N LEU A 245 2.10 -19.02 0.48
CA LEU A 245 1.12 -19.89 -0.17
C LEU A 245 0.90 -21.21 0.60
N GLU A 246 1.88 -21.66 1.38
CA GLU A 246 1.92 -23.02 1.89
C GLU A 246 1.63 -23.14 3.40
N SER A 247 1.97 -22.08 4.16
CA SER A 247 1.99 -22.23 5.61
C SER A 247 1.36 -21.06 6.36
N SER A 248 0.57 -21.40 7.37
CA SER A 248 0.13 -20.45 8.39
C SER A 248 1.32 -19.90 9.18
N GLU A 249 1.09 -18.83 9.92
CA GLU A 249 2.06 -18.23 10.82
C GLU A 249 1.42 -17.91 12.16
N ASP A 250 2.04 -18.36 13.24
CA ASP A 250 1.66 -17.99 14.60
C ASP A 250 2.36 -16.68 14.97
N VAL A 251 1.59 -15.66 15.32
CA VAL A 251 2.09 -14.35 15.73
C VAL A 251 1.59 -14.01 17.12
N ASP A 252 2.52 -13.74 18.03
CA ASP A 252 2.20 -13.20 19.35
C ASP A 252 2.24 -11.66 19.28
N ILE A 253 1.07 -11.02 19.32
CA ILE A 253 0.94 -9.56 19.38
C ILE A 253 1.06 -9.15 20.84
N MET A 254 2.19 -8.54 21.19
CA MET A 254 2.46 -8.07 22.55
C MET A 254 2.28 -6.54 22.61
N LEU A 255 1.44 -6.08 23.53
CA LEU A 255 1.22 -4.67 23.83
C LEU A 255 1.99 -4.33 25.11
N THR A 256 2.91 -3.38 25.03
CA THR A 256 3.93 -3.14 26.06
C THR A 256 3.50 -2.21 27.19
N ASN A 257 2.27 -1.71 27.19
CA ASN A 257 1.75 -0.87 28.28
C ASN A 257 1.48 -1.72 29.53
N GLU A 258 2.24 -1.48 30.58
CA GLU A 258 2.09 -2.20 31.85
C GLU A 258 0.72 -1.93 32.48
N GLY A 259 -0.02 -3.00 32.77
CA GLY A 259 -1.26 -2.96 33.54
C GLY A 259 -2.55 -2.88 32.72
N ASP A 260 -2.49 -2.63 31.43
CA ASP A 260 -3.67 -2.59 30.57
C ASP A 260 -4.13 -4.00 30.17
N LYS A 261 -5.44 -4.18 30.10
CA LYS A 261 -6.07 -5.40 29.59
C LYS A 261 -6.70 -5.11 28.25
N TYR A 262 -6.31 -5.87 27.25
CA TYR A 262 -6.84 -5.77 25.91
C TYR A 262 -7.79 -6.92 25.61
N SER A 263 -8.78 -6.67 24.77
CA SER A 263 -9.66 -7.69 24.22
C SER A 263 -9.95 -7.38 22.76
N VAL A 264 -10.02 -8.42 21.93
CA VAL A 264 -10.37 -8.27 20.52
C VAL A 264 -11.85 -7.91 20.42
N SER A 265 -12.15 -6.75 19.85
CA SER A 265 -13.51 -6.29 19.57
C SER A 265 -14.00 -6.69 18.19
N GLU A 266 -13.09 -6.73 17.21
CA GLU A 266 -13.35 -7.14 15.83
C GLU A 266 -12.12 -7.79 15.26
N ALA A 267 -12.30 -8.86 14.45
CA ALA A 267 -11.22 -9.47 13.68
C ALA A 267 -11.77 -9.97 12.35
N ARG A 268 -11.13 -9.60 11.26
CA ARG A 268 -11.53 -9.89 9.89
C ARG A 268 -10.36 -10.38 9.08
N TYR A 269 -10.63 -11.16 8.04
CA TYR A 269 -9.62 -11.63 7.11
C TYR A 269 -10.20 -11.97 5.75
N ILE A 270 -9.32 -12.07 4.76
CA ILE A 270 -9.56 -12.69 3.47
C ILE A 270 -8.51 -13.78 3.25
N GLU A 271 -8.89 -14.82 2.54
CA GLU A 271 -8.02 -15.92 2.11
C GLU A 271 -8.52 -16.49 0.78
N GLY A 272 -7.66 -17.15 0.02
CA GLY A 272 -8.00 -17.81 -1.23
C GLY A 272 -6.77 -18.34 -1.94
N ALA A 273 -6.94 -19.13 -3.00
CA ALA A 273 -5.83 -19.50 -3.86
C ALA A 273 -5.18 -18.23 -4.46
N MET A 274 -3.88 -18.30 -4.80
CA MET A 274 -3.12 -17.13 -5.28
C MET A 274 -3.75 -16.38 -6.46
N ASP A 275 -4.51 -17.09 -7.30
CA ASP A 275 -5.21 -16.61 -8.49
C ASP A 275 -6.73 -16.42 -8.27
N ALA A 276 -7.23 -16.69 -7.05
CA ALA A 276 -8.65 -16.52 -6.73
C ALA A 276 -9.07 -15.04 -6.93
N HIS A 277 -10.17 -14.86 -7.65
CA HIS A 277 -10.71 -13.55 -7.97
C HIS A 277 -12.23 -13.58 -8.12
N ASN A 278 -12.84 -12.44 -8.00
CA ASN A 278 -14.28 -12.27 -8.15
C ASN A 278 -14.64 -11.93 -9.60
N THR A 279 -15.70 -12.55 -10.12
CA THR A 279 -16.26 -12.28 -11.44
C THR A 279 -17.72 -11.87 -11.33
N PHE A 280 -18.33 -11.37 -12.41
CA PHE A 280 -19.76 -11.01 -12.41
C PHE A 280 -20.69 -12.23 -12.25
N GLU A 281 -20.20 -13.44 -12.58
CA GLU A 281 -20.88 -14.72 -12.39
C GLU A 281 -20.66 -15.31 -11.00
N ALA A 282 -19.52 -15.00 -10.38
CA ALA A 282 -19.12 -15.46 -9.04
C ALA A 282 -18.50 -14.30 -8.22
N PRO A 283 -19.34 -13.39 -7.72
CA PRO A 283 -18.85 -12.12 -7.14
C PRO A 283 -18.25 -12.24 -5.72
N GLU A 284 -18.33 -13.41 -5.11
CA GLU A 284 -17.92 -13.66 -3.70
C GLU A 284 -16.98 -14.89 -3.57
N VAL A 285 -16.13 -15.14 -4.58
CA VAL A 285 -15.08 -16.17 -4.48
C VAL A 285 -14.09 -15.83 -3.38
N VAL A 286 -13.70 -14.54 -3.32
CA VAL A 286 -12.96 -13.95 -2.22
C VAL A 286 -13.86 -12.94 -1.54
N ASP A 287 -14.09 -13.11 -0.25
CA ASP A 287 -14.93 -12.24 0.57
C ASP A 287 -14.34 -12.09 1.97
N GLU A 288 -14.68 -11.00 2.64
CA GLU A 288 -14.28 -10.72 4.01
C GLU A 288 -15.04 -11.59 5.00
N LYS A 289 -14.31 -12.30 5.83
CA LYS A 289 -14.82 -13.25 6.82
C LYS A 289 -14.47 -12.82 8.25
N ASN A 290 -15.26 -13.29 9.22
CA ASN A 290 -14.90 -13.18 10.62
C ASN A 290 -13.69 -14.07 10.93
N PHE A 291 -12.65 -13.48 11.52
CA PHE A 291 -11.48 -14.21 11.97
C PHE A 291 -11.65 -14.68 13.41
N THR A 292 -11.41 -15.96 13.65
CA THR A 292 -11.61 -16.58 14.96
C THR A 292 -10.38 -17.34 15.48
N ALA A 293 -9.30 -17.41 14.69
CA ALA A 293 -8.07 -18.11 15.05
C ALA A 293 -7.15 -17.23 15.92
N PHE A 294 -7.70 -16.76 17.07
CA PHE A 294 -6.95 -15.94 18.03
C PHE A 294 -7.27 -16.34 19.47
N GLU A 295 -6.34 -16.05 20.36
CA GLU A 295 -6.46 -16.21 21.81
C GLU A 295 -5.99 -14.94 22.52
N ASN A 296 -6.80 -14.43 23.47
CA ASN A 296 -6.35 -13.35 24.34
C ASN A 296 -5.32 -13.88 25.33
N THR A 297 -4.20 -13.16 25.46
CA THR A 297 -3.13 -13.45 26.43
C THR A 297 -3.15 -12.41 27.57
N GLN A 298 -2.23 -12.50 28.50
CA GLN A 298 -2.09 -11.50 29.57
C GLN A 298 -1.56 -10.16 29.05
N THR A 299 -0.80 -10.18 27.94
CA THR A 299 -0.06 -9.03 27.41
C THR A 299 -0.50 -8.65 25.99
N GLY A 300 -1.55 -9.29 25.46
CA GLY A 300 -1.99 -9.01 24.10
C GLY A 300 -2.81 -10.13 23.48
N VAL A 301 -2.51 -10.53 22.27
CA VAL A 301 -3.28 -11.50 21.50
C VAL A 301 -2.34 -12.44 20.72
N LYS A 302 -2.57 -13.72 20.80
CA LYS A 302 -1.95 -14.71 19.90
C LYS A 302 -2.89 -14.96 18.72
N VAL A 303 -2.36 -14.94 17.50
CA VAL A 303 -3.11 -15.21 16.27
C VAL A 303 -2.41 -16.26 15.43
N THR A 304 -3.18 -17.10 14.75
CA THR A 304 -2.67 -18.02 13.71
C THR A 304 -3.15 -17.52 12.35
N LEU A 305 -2.28 -16.82 11.62
CA LEU A 305 -2.58 -16.32 10.30
C LEU A 305 -2.65 -17.47 9.29
N PRO A 306 -3.72 -17.62 8.50
CA PRO A 306 -3.77 -18.65 7.47
C PRO A 306 -2.70 -18.39 6.39
N ALA A 307 -2.40 -19.42 5.59
CA ALA A 307 -1.78 -19.22 4.28
C ALA A 307 -2.75 -18.49 3.34
N CYS A 308 -2.19 -17.99 2.24
CA CYS A 308 -3.00 -17.37 1.17
C CYS A 308 -4.04 -18.32 0.63
#